data_d8e9e3b12294b85c109c12bb8aeefc76
#
_entry.id   d8e9e3b12294b85c109c12bb8aeefc76
#
_cell.length_a   1.000
_cell.length_b   1.000
_cell.length_c   1.000
_cell.angle_alpha   90.00
_cell.angle_beta   90.00
_cell.angle_gamma   90.00
#
_symmetry.space_group_name_H-M   'P 1'
#
loop_
_entity.id
_entity.type
_entity.pdbx_description
1 polymer ?
#
loop_
_entity_poly.entity_id
_entity_poly.type
_entity_poly.pdbx_seq_one_letter_code
_entity_poly.pdbx_strand_id
1 'polypeptide(L)'
;MKITLLPGDGIGPEIVTATVKVMDAAAKIFGFALEYDHQLLGGCAIDAYNDPYPEVTQKSANAADAVLLGAVGGPKWDNVDPSIRPEKGLLRIRKDLGLYCNLRPMKVSRFTAHLSPLKPERVENTDLLIVRELTGGIYFGTHNEAAMVDGVETASDVDLYTRPEVERIARKAFEAAKVRRGKVTSVDKANVLAESRMWRKIVTEMQAKEYPEIELNHLYVDNCAMQLVLNPGQFDVVLTNNIFGDILSDEASVLGGSIGLLPSASLGDGTGLYEPIHGSAPDIAGQGIANPTGTILSAAMLFRYSLDQQAAADAVEAAVEKVYEDGYRTPDLFGEGMTKVNTQEMGDLVAKALLEA
;
A
#
# COMPACT_ATOMS: atom_id res chain seq x y z
N MET A 1 0.08 3.62 -22.94
CA MET A 1 -0.41 2.99 -21.70
C MET A 1 -1.33 3.98 -21.01
N LYS A 2 -2.55 3.55 -20.69
CA LYS A 2 -3.58 4.46 -20.12
C LYS A 2 -3.59 4.33 -18.60
N ILE A 3 -3.44 5.44 -17.90
CA ILE A 3 -3.44 5.49 -16.43
C ILE A 3 -4.61 6.36 -15.96
N THR A 4 -5.50 5.79 -15.15
CA THR A 4 -6.48 6.60 -14.43
C THR A 4 -5.81 7.21 -13.21
N LEU A 5 -5.79 8.55 -13.15
CA LEU A 5 -5.29 9.31 -12.00
C LEU A 5 -6.45 9.72 -11.11
N LEU A 6 -6.38 9.33 -9.86
CA LEU A 6 -7.34 9.65 -8.80
C LEU A 6 -6.61 10.46 -7.70
N PRO A 7 -6.42 11.79 -7.87
CA PRO A 7 -5.73 12.58 -6.85
C PRO A 7 -6.42 12.48 -5.48
N GLY A 8 -7.76 12.44 -5.47
CA GLY A 8 -8.55 12.29 -4.24
C GLY A 8 -8.55 13.53 -3.38
N ASP A 9 -8.36 13.34 -2.05
CA ASP A 9 -8.59 14.33 -1.02
C ASP A 9 -7.28 14.77 -0.33
N GLY A 10 -7.35 15.86 0.44
CA GLY A 10 -6.26 16.32 1.29
C GLY A 10 -4.96 16.61 0.53
N ILE A 11 -3.86 15.93 0.91
CA ILE A 11 -2.55 16.05 0.25
C ILE A 11 -2.48 15.32 -1.10
N GLY A 12 -3.48 14.50 -1.44
CA GLY A 12 -3.50 13.69 -2.65
C GLY A 12 -3.17 14.45 -3.94
N PRO A 13 -3.80 15.60 -4.24
CA PRO A 13 -3.52 16.37 -5.44
C PRO A 13 -2.05 16.81 -5.56
N GLU A 14 -1.40 17.25 -4.48
CA GLU A 14 -0.02 17.72 -4.52
C GLU A 14 1.00 16.59 -4.69
N ILE A 15 0.78 15.43 -4.03
CA ILE A 15 1.69 14.28 -4.17
C ILE A 15 1.55 13.58 -5.52
N VAL A 16 0.32 13.49 -6.08
CA VAL A 16 0.10 12.94 -7.43
C VAL A 16 0.74 13.85 -8.49
N THR A 17 0.61 15.18 -8.36
CA THR A 17 1.25 16.13 -9.28
C THR A 17 2.78 15.96 -9.29
N ALA A 18 3.40 15.83 -8.12
CA ALA A 18 4.84 15.58 -8.01
C ALA A 18 5.24 14.23 -8.64
N THR A 19 4.41 13.19 -8.45
CA THR A 19 4.64 11.85 -8.97
C THR A 19 4.54 11.79 -10.50
N VAL A 20 3.58 12.48 -11.10
CA VAL A 20 3.41 12.51 -12.57
C VAL A 20 4.67 13.03 -13.27
N LYS A 21 5.38 14.01 -12.71
CA LYS A 21 6.65 14.49 -13.27
C LYS A 21 7.71 13.39 -13.34
N VAL A 22 7.78 12.53 -12.31
CA VAL A 22 8.69 11.38 -12.27
C VAL A 22 8.26 10.31 -13.27
N MET A 23 6.96 10.04 -13.38
CA MET A 23 6.42 9.09 -14.35
C MET A 23 6.73 9.53 -15.79
N ASP A 24 6.56 10.81 -16.11
CA ASP A 24 6.87 11.37 -17.44
C ASP A 24 8.37 11.31 -17.76
N ALA A 25 9.24 11.58 -16.78
CA ALA A 25 10.68 11.45 -16.94
C ALA A 25 11.07 10.00 -17.22
N ALA A 26 10.54 9.04 -16.46
CA ALA A 26 10.78 7.62 -16.69
C ALA A 26 10.26 7.17 -18.07
N ALA A 27 9.04 7.55 -18.44
CA ALA A 27 8.46 7.22 -19.73
C ALA A 27 9.32 7.72 -20.90
N LYS A 28 9.85 8.95 -20.79
CA LYS A 28 10.75 9.54 -21.79
C LYS A 28 12.06 8.77 -21.94
N ILE A 29 12.69 8.35 -20.83
CA ILE A 29 13.99 7.65 -20.82
C ILE A 29 13.83 6.25 -21.40
N PHE A 30 12.80 5.53 -20.99
CA PHE A 30 12.57 4.13 -21.36
C PHE A 30 11.75 3.96 -22.64
N GLY A 31 11.31 5.07 -23.27
CA GLY A 31 10.72 5.05 -24.61
C GLY A 31 9.29 4.54 -24.69
N PHE A 32 8.49 4.72 -23.63
CA PHE A 32 7.06 4.41 -23.65
C PHE A 32 6.20 5.66 -23.46
N ALA A 33 4.91 5.58 -23.81
CA ALA A 33 3.98 6.71 -23.71
C ALA A 33 2.92 6.45 -22.64
N LEU A 34 2.66 7.45 -21.82
CA LEU A 34 1.59 7.46 -20.82
C LEU A 34 0.48 8.41 -21.25
N GLU A 35 -0.76 7.99 -21.11
CA GLU A 35 -1.97 8.77 -21.27
C GLU A 35 -2.70 8.80 -19.94
N TYR A 36 -2.98 10.00 -19.44
CA TYR A 36 -3.61 10.20 -18.15
C TYR A 36 -5.07 10.58 -18.27
N ASP A 37 -5.93 9.85 -17.56
CA ASP A 37 -7.36 10.16 -17.41
C ASP A 37 -7.62 10.55 -15.94
N HIS A 38 -7.88 11.85 -15.72
CA HIS A 38 -8.11 12.40 -14.39
C HIS A 38 -9.56 12.23 -13.97
N GLN A 39 -9.78 11.52 -12.87
CA GLN A 39 -11.10 11.24 -12.32
C GLN A 39 -11.17 11.56 -10.83
N LEU A 40 -12.39 11.62 -10.27
CA LEU A 40 -12.64 11.90 -8.86
C LEU A 40 -12.95 10.60 -8.10
N LEU A 41 -12.39 10.47 -6.90
CA LEU A 41 -12.67 9.40 -5.94
C LEU A 41 -12.63 9.97 -4.53
N GLY A 42 -13.50 9.48 -3.64
CA GLY A 42 -13.52 9.90 -2.25
C GLY A 42 -14.39 11.12 -1.98
N GLY A 43 -13.97 11.98 -1.08
CA GLY A 43 -14.72 13.16 -0.67
C GLY A 43 -14.94 14.18 -1.78
N CYS A 44 -13.93 14.41 -2.61
CA CYS A 44 -14.07 15.30 -3.78
C CYS A 44 -15.12 14.78 -4.79
N ALA A 45 -15.27 13.46 -4.91
CA ALA A 45 -16.31 12.85 -5.73
C ALA A 45 -17.71 13.01 -5.10
N ILE A 46 -17.81 12.91 -3.77
CA ILE A 46 -19.07 13.18 -3.04
C ILE A 46 -19.53 14.62 -3.30
N ASP A 47 -18.61 15.58 -3.21
CA ASP A 47 -18.93 16.99 -3.45
C ASP A 47 -19.47 17.25 -4.87
N ALA A 48 -18.94 16.53 -5.86
CA ALA A 48 -19.30 16.73 -7.27
C ALA A 48 -20.52 15.90 -7.72
N TYR A 49 -20.66 14.67 -7.20
CA TYR A 49 -21.60 13.68 -7.72
C TYR A 49 -22.52 13.08 -6.64
N ASN A 50 -22.35 13.44 -5.38
CA ASN A 50 -22.99 12.78 -4.23
C ASN A 50 -22.74 11.25 -4.21
N ASP A 51 -21.61 10.83 -4.76
CA ASP A 51 -21.15 9.42 -4.81
C ASP A 51 -19.63 9.39 -4.67
N PRO A 52 -19.04 8.65 -3.70
CA PRO A 52 -17.59 8.58 -3.54
C PRO A 52 -16.87 7.82 -4.67
N TYR A 53 -17.58 7.06 -5.51
CA TYR A 53 -17.05 6.35 -6.67
C TYR A 53 -18.06 6.39 -7.84
N PRO A 54 -18.17 7.52 -8.54
CA PRO A 54 -19.17 7.72 -9.58
C PRO A 54 -18.90 6.87 -10.83
N GLU A 55 -19.95 6.64 -11.62
CA GLU A 55 -19.91 5.78 -12.82
C GLU A 55 -18.83 6.18 -13.84
N VAL A 56 -18.56 7.48 -13.99
CA VAL A 56 -17.49 7.97 -14.87
C VAL A 56 -16.13 7.47 -14.43
N THR A 57 -15.86 7.49 -13.12
CA THR A 57 -14.62 6.96 -12.54
C THR A 57 -14.54 5.44 -12.66
N GLN A 58 -15.66 4.73 -12.46
CA GLN A 58 -15.72 3.28 -12.65
C GLN A 58 -15.33 2.89 -14.08
N LYS A 59 -15.93 3.56 -15.08
CA LYS A 59 -15.62 3.32 -16.50
C LYS A 59 -14.15 3.60 -16.83
N SER A 60 -13.60 4.68 -16.30
CA SER A 60 -12.20 5.03 -16.50
C SER A 60 -11.26 3.99 -15.90
N ALA A 61 -11.46 3.63 -14.63
CA ALA A 61 -10.63 2.67 -13.91
C ALA A 61 -10.64 1.28 -14.56
N ASN A 62 -11.82 0.80 -15.00
CA ASN A 62 -11.96 -0.50 -15.67
C ASN A 62 -11.35 -0.54 -17.10
N ALA A 63 -11.18 0.63 -17.73
CA ALA A 63 -10.62 0.75 -19.09
C ALA A 63 -9.12 1.10 -19.09
N ALA A 64 -8.51 1.31 -17.92
CA ALA A 64 -7.10 1.67 -17.77
C ALA A 64 -6.19 0.45 -17.64
N ASP A 65 -4.92 0.62 -18.00
CA ASP A 65 -3.86 -0.37 -17.72
C ASP A 65 -3.50 -0.39 -16.22
N ALA A 66 -3.64 0.77 -15.56
CA ALA A 66 -3.43 0.91 -14.12
C ALA A 66 -4.14 2.15 -13.54
N VAL A 67 -4.33 2.15 -12.23
CA VAL A 67 -4.88 3.29 -11.47
C VAL A 67 -3.85 3.78 -10.47
N LEU A 68 -3.57 5.09 -10.46
CA LEU A 68 -2.77 5.75 -9.42
C LEU A 68 -3.69 6.60 -8.55
N LEU A 69 -3.72 6.31 -7.25
CA LEU A 69 -4.52 7.03 -6.25
C LEU A 69 -3.60 7.82 -5.31
N GLY A 70 -3.99 9.06 -5.01
CA GLY A 70 -3.31 9.90 -4.03
C GLY A 70 -3.73 9.57 -2.60
N ALA A 71 -4.87 10.08 -2.17
CA ALA A 71 -5.39 9.83 -0.83
C ALA A 71 -6.92 10.03 -0.78
N VAL A 72 -7.57 9.48 0.25
CA VAL A 72 -9.04 9.53 0.39
C VAL A 72 -9.40 9.91 1.82
N GLY A 73 -10.50 10.69 1.97
CA GLY A 73 -11.10 11.00 3.24
C GLY A 73 -10.72 12.36 3.84
N GLY A 74 -11.35 12.68 4.95
CA GLY A 74 -11.10 13.90 5.71
C GLY A 74 -12.31 14.32 6.55
N PRO A 75 -12.11 15.15 7.57
CA PRO A 75 -13.14 15.50 8.55
C PRO A 75 -14.37 16.20 7.97
N LYS A 76 -14.25 16.79 6.78
CA LYS A 76 -15.37 17.41 6.05
C LYS A 76 -16.54 16.44 5.82
N TRP A 77 -16.24 15.15 5.66
CA TRP A 77 -17.23 14.11 5.31
C TRP A 77 -17.55 13.15 6.46
N ASP A 78 -17.12 13.45 7.70
CA ASP A 78 -17.43 12.60 8.88
C ASP A 78 -18.93 12.45 9.14
N ASN A 79 -19.72 13.48 8.83
CA ASN A 79 -21.15 13.54 9.08
C ASN A 79 -22.02 13.20 7.86
N VAL A 80 -21.45 12.71 6.75
CA VAL A 80 -22.26 12.22 5.63
C VAL A 80 -22.88 10.86 5.96
N ASP A 81 -23.89 10.45 5.19
CA ASP A 81 -24.46 9.11 5.32
C ASP A 81 -23.35 8.05 5.26
N PRO A 82 -23.31 7.09 6.20
CA PRO A 82 -22.28 6.05 6.24
C PRO A 82 -22.12 5.26 4.93
N SER A 83 -23.19 5.16 4.14
CA SER A 83 -23.17 4.45 2.84
C SER A 83 -22.38 5.16 1.74
N ILE A 84 -22.16 6.47 1.88
CA ILE A 84 -21.45 7.31 0.91
C ILE A 84 -20.17 7.94 1.46
N ARG A 85 -19.66 7.49 2.61
CA ARG A 85 -18.38 7.97 3.13
C ARG A 85 -17.26 7.77 2.13
N PRO A 86 -16.21 8.62 2.11
CA PRO A 86 -15.08 8.52 1.17
C PRO A 86 -14.45 7.12 1.13
N GLU A 87 -14.29 6.47 2.28
CA GLU A 87 -13.71 5.12 2.43
C GLU A 87 -14.55 4.05 1.70
N LYS A 88 -15.88 4.25 1.59
CA LYS A 88 -16.74 3.36 0.79
C LYS A 88 -16.38 3.40 -0.70
N GLY A 89 -15.92 4.56 -1.20
CA GLY A 89 -15.40 4.69 -2.57
C GLY A 89 -14.18 3.79 -2.77
N LEU A 90 -13.24 3.79 -1.82
CA LEU A 90 -12.05 2.95 -1.87
C LEU A 90 -12.40 1.44 -1.80
N LEU A 91 -13.30 1.05 -0.93
CA LEU A 91 -13.76 -0.33 -0.86
C LEU A 91 -14.48 -0.78 -2.15
N ARG A 92 -15.28 0.12 -2.75
CA ARG A 92 -16.00 -0.17 -4.00
C ARG A 92 -15.05 -0.35 -5.17
N ILE A 93 -14.03 0.52 -5.38
CA ILE A 93 -13.07 0.36 -6.48
C ILE A 93 -12.23 -0.91 -6.31
N ARG A 94 -11.82 -1.25 -5.09
CA ARG A 94 -11.09 -2.51 -4.80
C ARG A 94 -11.93 -3.74 -5.17
N LYS A 95 -13.21 -3.73 -4.84
CA LYS A 95 -14.15 -4.79 -5.20
C LYS A 95 -14.42 -4.85 -6.70
N ASP A 96 -14.64 -3.70 -7.33
CA ASP A 96 -14.96 -3.56 -8.75
C ASP A 96 -13.81 -4.07 -9.65
N LEU A 97 -12.57 -3.75 -9.30
CA LEU A 97 -11.37 -4.21 -9.99
C LEU A 97 -10.89 -5.60 -9.53
N GLY A 98 -11.58 -6.23 -8.57
CA GLY A 98 -11.21 -7.56 -8.06
C GLY A 98 -9.84 -7.62 -7.38
N LEU A 99 -9.46 -6.58 -6.64
CA LEU A 99 -8.14 -6.42 -6.01
C LEU A 99 -8.06 -7.21 -4.70
N TYR A 100 -7.58 -8.44 -4.76
CA TYR A 100 -7.50 -9.32 -3.58
C TYR A 100 -6.14 -9.36 -2.89
N CYS A 101 -5.09 -8.87 -3.55
CA CYS A 101 -3.72 -8.92 -3.05
C CYS A 101 -3.17 -7.51 -2.85
N ASN A 102 -2.94 -7.10 -1.61
CA ASN A 102 -2.27 -5.85 -1.31
C ASN A 102 -0.81 -6.12 -0.93
N LEU A 103 0.10 -5.54 -1.70
CA LEU A 103 1.54 -5.59 -1.50
C LEU A 103 1.99 -4.30 -0.81
N ARG A 104 2.61 -4.44 0.36
CA ARG A 104 3.17 -3.34 1.15
C ARG A 104 4.64 -3.61 1.43
N PRO A 105 5.56 -3.20 0.55
CA PRO A 105 6.99 -3.33 0.78
C PRO A 105 7.44 -2.35 1.86
N MET A 106 8.30 -2.83 2.74
CA MET A 106 8.95 -2.06 3.78
C MET A 106 10.45 -2.28 3.69
N LYS A 107 11.16 -1.29 3.16
CA LYS A 107 12.61 -1.28 3.07
C LYS A 107 13.12 -0.03 3.78
N VAL A 108 14.02 -0.22 4.73
CA VAL A 108 14.67 0.90 5.43
C VAL A 108 15.87 1.35 4.62
N SER A 109 15.82 2.56 4.09
CA SER A 109 16.97 3.17 3.43
C SER A 109 18.08 3.48 4.46
N ARG A 110 19.33 3.19 4.11
CA ARG A 110 20.50 3.57 4.93
C ARG A 110 20.58 5.07 5.20
N PHE A 111 19.97 5.88 4.34
CA PHE A 111 19.97 7.35 4.48
C PHE A 111 18.85 7.87 5.40
N THR A 112 17.90 7.02 5.80
CA THR A 112 16.78 7.37 6.69
C THR A 112 16.72 6.50 7.95
N ALA A 113 17.54 5.44 8.06
CA ALA A 113 17.54 4.52 9.20
C ALA A 113 17.68 5.20 10.57
N HIS A 114 18.43 6.30 10.62
CA HIS A 114 18.62 7.10 11.85
C HIS A 114 17.35 7.85 12.31
N LEU A 115 16.34 7.95 11.45
CA LEU A 115 15.03 8.56 11.76
C LEU A 115 14.03 7.56 12.32
N SER A 116 14.37 6.27 12.29
CA SER A 116 13.55 5.23 12.91
C SER A 116 13.38 5.47 14.41
N PRO A 117 12.21 5.20 15.00
CA PRO A 117 12.03 5.21 16.44
C PRO A 117 12.84 4.09 17.15
N LEU A 118 13.31 3.11 16.39
CA LEU A 118 14.19 2.06 16.88
C LEU A 118 15.65 2.44 16.64
N LYS A 119 16.55 1.75 17.35
CA LYS A 119 17.98 1.91 17.13
C LYS A 119 18.37 1.52 15.71
N PRO A 120 19.25 2.26 15.01
CA PRO A 120 19.63 1.98 13.63
C PRO A 120 20.04 0.54 13.38
N GLU A 121 20.85 -0.05 14.26
CA GLU A 121 21.29 -1.45 14.14
C GLU A 121 20.16 -2.49 14.15
N ARG A 122 18.96 -2.11 14.56
CA ARG A 122 17.78 -2.98 14.50
C ARG A 122 17.08 -2.95 13.15
N VAL A 123 17.20 -1.86 12.42
CA VAL A 123 16.39 -1.60 11.21
C VAL A 123 17.19 -1.53 9.91
N GLU A 124 18.51 -1.32 9.95
CA GLU A 124 19.38 -1.11 8.77
C GLU A 124 19.27 -2.20 7.68
N ASN A 125 18.93 -3.43 8.06
CA ASN A 125 18.81 -4.56 7.12
C ASN A 125 17.35 -4.96 6.88
N THR A 126 16.40 -4.08 7.21
CA THR A 126 14.98 -4.37 7.00
C THR A 126 14.63 -4.21 5.53
N ASP A 127 14.23 -5.31 4.92
CA ASP A 127 13.62 -5.38 3.58
C ASP A 127 12.60 -6.50 3.60
N LEU A 128 11.35 -6.18 3.92
CA LEU A 128 10.25 -7.13 3.99
C LEU A 128 9.10 -6.72 3.09
N LEU A 129 8.31 -7.69 2.67
CA LEU A 129 7.08 -7.48 1.89
C LEU A 129 5.91 -8.07 2.66
N ILE A 130 4.93 -7.25 3.02
CA ILE A 130 3.66 -7.74 3.55
C ILE A 130 2.72 -7.99 2.38
N VAL A 131 2.24 -9.22 2.29
CA VAL A 131 1.22 -9.69 1.34
C VAL A 131 -0.08 -9.87 2.13
N ARG A 132 -0.94 -8.85 2.04
CA ARG A 132 -2.22 -8.76 2.75
C ARG A 132 -3.35 -9.21 1.82
N GLU A 133 -4.17 -10.17 2.25
CA GLU A 133 -5.46 -10.42 1.59
C GLU A 133 -6.35 -9.18 1.79
N LEU A 134 -7.06 -8.75 0.73
CA LEU A 134 -7.67 -7.41 0.71
C LEU A 134 -9.20 -7.43 0.56
N THR A 135 -9.81 -8.53 0.13
CA THR A 135 -11.25 -8.59 -0.23
C THR A 135 -12.06 -9.62 0.52
N GLY A 136 -11.45 -10.25 1.52
CA GLY A 136 -12.10 -11.19 2.43
C GLY A 136 -12.07 -10.73 3.89
N GLY A 137 -12.40 -11.66 4.78
CA GLY A 137 -12.31 -11.50 6.20
C GLY A 137 -13.35 -10.55 6.80
N ILE A 138 -12.99 -10.01 7.96
CA ILE A 138 -13.91 -9.20 8.77
C ILE A 138 -14.37 -7.91 8.06
N TYR A 139 -13.59 -7.33 7.16
CA TYR A 139 -13.95 -6.10 6.43
C TYR A 139 -15.06 -6.30 5.39
N PHE A 140 -15.26 -7.53 4.93
CA PHE A 140 -16.25 -7.91 3.92
C PHE A 140 -17.26 -8.95 4.44
N GLY A 141 -17.13 -9.33 5.71
CA GLY A 141 -18.06 -10.22 6.40
C GLY A 141 -19.40 -9.56 6.72
N THR A 142 -20.23 -10.29 7.45
CA THR A 142 -21.50 -9.75 7.96
C THR A 142 -21.21 -8.84 9.15
N HIS A 143 -21.73 -7.62 9.10
CA HIS A 143 -21.71 -6.68 10.19
C HIS A 143 -23.12 -6.53 10.77
N ASN A 144 -23.28 -6.75 12.06
CA ASN A 144 -24.50 -6.48 12.78
C ASN A 144 -24.26 -5.28 13.69
N GLU A 145 -24.82 -4.15 13.29
CA GLU A 145 -24.75 -2.89 14.06
C GLU A 145 -25.37 -3.05 15.46
N ALA A 146 -25.00 -2.17 16.38
CA ALA A 146 -25.49 -2.22 17.75
C ALA A 146 -27.02 -2.19 17.81
N ALA A 147 -27.61 -3.22 18.38
CA ALA A 147 -29.05 -3.39 18.56
C ALA A 147 -29.36 -4.10 19.86
N MET A 148 -30.59 -3.89 20.40
CA MET A 148 -31.06 -4.61 21.59
C MET A 148 -31.46 -6.04 21.20
N VAL A 149 -30.72 -7.03 21.73
CA VAL A 149 -31.02 -8.46 21.59
C VAL A 149 -31.27 -9.00 23.02
N ASP A 150 -32.43 -9.53 23.27
CA ASP A 150 -32.85 -10.07 24.61
C ASP A 150 -32.59 -9.10 25.78
N GLY A 151 -32.78 -7.80 25.54
CA GLY A 151 -32.58 -6.75 26.56
C GLY A 151 -31.13 -6.33 26.78
N VAL A 152 -30.19 -6.80 25.96
CA VAL A 152 -28.75 -6.44 25.99
C VAL A 152 -28.36 -5.78 24.67
N GLU A 153 -27.66 -4.64 24.73
CA GLU A 153 -27.09 -4.01 23.53
C GLU A 153 -25.95 -4.88 22.99
N THR A 154 -26.07 -5.30 21.72
CA THR A 154 -25.18 -6.29 21.09
C THR A 154 -24.82 -5.84 19.70
N ALA A 155 -23.53 -5.99 19.34
CA ALA A 155 -23.01 -5.83 17.99
C ALA A 155 -22.10 -7.01 17.65
N SER A 156 -21.96 -7.37 16.38
CA SER A 156 -21.05 -8.44 15.96
C SER A 156 -20.56 -8.28 14.54
N ASP A 157 -19.34 -8.76 14.30
CA ASP A 157 -18.70 -8.85 13.00
C ASP A 157 -18.24 -10.30 12.73
N VAL A 158 -18.37 -10.74 11.48
CA VAL A 158 -18.01 -12.11 11.08
C VAL A 158 -16.72 -12.09 10.26
N ASP A 159 -15.68 -12.76 10.75
CA ASP A 159 -14.45 -13.02 10.01
C ASP A 159 -14.59 -14.32 9.20
N LEU A 160 -14.73 -14.20 7.89
CA LEU A 160 -14.99 -15.32 6.99
C LEU A 160 -13.94 -15.38 5.88
N TYR A 161 -13.33 -16.57 5.71
CA TYR A 161 -12.49 -16.91 4.57
C TYR A 161 -12.93 -18.23 3.94
N THR A 162 -12.76 -18.31 2.64
CA THR A 162 -12.94 -19.54 1.87
C THR A 162 -11.57 -20.08 1.41
N ARG A 163 -11.50 -21.38 1.12
CA ARG A 163 -10.26 -22.00 0.59
C ARG A 163 -9.70 -21.29 -0.64
N PRO A 164 -10.50 -20.97 -1.69
CA PRO A 164 -9.99 -20.26 -2.88
C PRO A 164 -9.37 -18.90 -2.57
N GLU A 165 -9.92 -18.16 -1.59
CA GLU A 165 -9.36 -16.84 -1.17
C GLU A 165 -7.99 -17.02 -0.53
N VAL A 166 -7.84 -18.01 0.34
CA VAL A 166 -6.54 -18.30 0.97
C VAL A 166 -5.53 -18.81 -0.06
N GLU A 167 -5.94 -19.70 -0.97
CA GLU A 167 -5.04 -20.25 -2.00
C GLU A 167 -4.52 -19.16 -2.94
N ARG A 168 -5.40 -18.24 -3.42
CA ARG A 168 -4.99 -17.19 -4.35
C ARG A 168 -3.98 -16.22 -3.74
N ILE A 169 -4.17 -15.83 -2.47
CA ILE A 169 -3.25 -14.90 -1.81
C ILE A 169 -1.95 -15.59 -1.40
N ALA A 170 -2.01 -16.84 -0.93
CA ALA A 170 -0.83 -17.63 -0.61
C ALA A 170 0.07 -17.84 -1.84
N ARG A 171 -0.52 -18.09 -3.01
CA ARG A 171 0.20 -18.18 -4.28
C ARG A 171 0.98 -16.90 -4.58
N LYS A 172 0.37 -15.73 -4.42
CA LYS A 172 1.07 -14.43 -4.59
C LYS A 172 2.25 -14.27 -3.63
N ALA A 173 2.10 -14.71 -2.38
CA ALA A 173 3.17 -14.65 -1.40
C ALA A 173 4.34 -15.59 -1.74
N PHE A 174 4.05 -16.83 -2.14
CA PHE A 174 5.08 -17.78 -2.55
C PHE A 174 5.82 -17.34 -3.82
N GLU A 175 5.09 -16.84 -4.84
CA GLU A 175 5.71 -16.29 -6.05
C GLU A 175 6.59 -15.05 -5.74
N ALA A 176 6.15 -14.19 -4.83
CA ALA A 176 6.99 -13.08 -4.37
C ALA A 176 8.26 -13.59 -3.66
N ALA A 177 8.16 -14.62 -2.83
CA ALA A 177 9.30 -15.18 -2.13
C ALA A 177 10.35 -15.80 -3.07
N LYS A 178 9.93 -16.42 -4.19
CA LYS A 178 10.84 -16.98 -5.20
C LYS A 178 11.84 -15.97 -5.77
N VAL A 179 11.41 -14.74 -5.96
CA VAL A 179 12.25 -13.67 -6.52
C VAL A 179 12.92 -12.81 -5.44
N ARG A 180 12.69 -13.14 -4.16
CA ARG A 180 13.29 -12.51 -2.99
C ARG A 180 14.24 -13.48 -2.29
N ARG A 181 14.14 -13.62 -0.96
CA ARG A 181 15.05 -14.47 -0.15
C ARG A 181 14.53 -15.88 0.09
N GLY A 182 13.43 -16.28 -0.55
CA GLY A 182 12.90 -17.64 -0.49
C GLY A 182 12.22 -18.02 0.83
N LYS A 183 11.67 -17.04 1.56
CA LYS A 183 11.05 -17.27 2.86
C LYS A 183 9.67 -16.62 2.97
N VAL A 184 8.68 -17.39 3.42
CA VAL A 184 7.34 -16.91 3.78
C VAL A 184 7.08 -17.11 5.27
N THR A 185 6.67 -16.05 5.95
CA THR A 185 6.13 -16.11 7.31
C THR A 185 4.61 -15.91 7.23
N SER A 186 3.85 -16.98 7.40
CA SER A 186 2.38 -16.91 7.45
C SER A 186 1.92 -16.51 8.84
N VAL A 187 1.14 -15.44 8.93
CA VAL A 187 0.69 -14.84 10.19
C VAL A 187 -0.82 -15.02 10.35
N ASP A 188 -1.22 -15.57 11.49
CA ASP A 188 -2.59 -15.92 11.81
C ASP A 188 -2.88 -15.88 13.34
N LYS A 189 -4.07 -16.26 13.74
CA LYS A 189 -4.46 -16.46 15.15
C LYS A 189 -5.04 -17.87 15.38
N ALA A 190 -4.38 -18.89 14.84
CA ALA A 190 -4.87 -20.29 14.81
C ALA A 190 -5.11 -20.91 16.20
N ASN A 191 -4.47 -20.38 17.25
CA ASN A 191 -4.72 -20.82 18.62
C ASN A 191 -6.14 -20.45 19.11
N VAL A 192 -6.81 -19.49 18.49
CA VAL A 192 -8.14 -19.03 18.86
C VAL A 192 -9.15 -19.19 17.72
N LEU A 193 -8.84 -18.68 16.52
CA LEU A 193 -9.80 -18.51 15.43
C LEU A 193 -9.89 -19.74 14.53
N ALA A 194 -11.10 -20.11 14.13
CA ALA A 194 -11.35 -21.27 13.27
C ALA A 194 -10.87 -21.03 11.82
N GLU A 195 -11.11 -19.80 11.30
CA GLU A 195 -10.66 -19.39 9.98
C GLU A 195 -9.13 -19.43 9.88
N SER A 196 -8.41 -18.99 10.92
CA SER A 196 -6.95 -19.00 11.00
C SER A 196 -6.38 -20.43 11.02
N ARG A 197 -7.08 -21.40 11.64
CA ARG A 197 -6.70 -22.82 11.56
C ARG A 197 -6.82 -23.36 10.14
N MET A 198 -7.89 -22.99 9.43
CA MET A 198 -8.08 -23.32 8.01
C MET A 198 -7.00 -22.65 7.15
N TRP A 199 -6.73 -21.36 7.35
CA TRP A 199 -5.67 -20.59 6.69
C TRP A 199 -4.32 -21.31 6.80
N ARG A 200 -3.86 -21.58 8.02
CA ARG A 200 -2.58 -22.26 8.29
C ARG A 200 -2.49 -23.61 7.60
N LYS A 201 -3.55 -24.41 7.66
CA LYS A 201 -3.63 -25.72 6.99
C LYS A 201 -3.44 -25.57 5.48
N ILE A 202 -4.15 -24.66 4.83
CA ILE A 202 -4.10 -24.45 3.38
C ILE A 202 -2.72 -23.98 2.94
N VAL A 203 -2.15 -22.98 3.63
CA VAL A 203 -0.81 -22.45 3.34
C VAL A 203 0.25 -23.54 3.46
N THR A 204 0.16 -24.38 4.49
CA THR A 204 1.08 -25.52 4.69
C THR A 204 0.93 -26.56 3.57
N GLU A 205 -0.31 -26.91 3.19
CA GLU A 205 -0.58 -27.86 2.10
C GLU A 205 0.00 -27.36 0.76
N MET A 206 -0.18 -26.07 0.46
CA MET A 206 0.33 -25.45 -0.77
C MET A 206 1.86 -25.42 -0.80
N GLN A 207 2.49 -25.00 0.30
CA GLN A 207 3.96 -25.00 0.39
C GLN A 207 4.51 -26.39 0.09
N ALA A 208 4.02 -27.43 0.79
CA ALA A 208 4.54 -28.78 0.62
C ALA A 208 4.33 -29.34 -0.79
N LYS A 209 3.25 -28.96 -1.48
CA LYS A 209 2.88 -29.52 -2.79
C LYS A 209 3.44 -28.71 -3.97
N GLU A 210 3.41 -27.38 -3.88
CA GLU A 210 3.65 -26.49 -5.02
C GLU A 210 4.93 -25.65 -4.87
N TYR A 211 5.41 -25.45 -3.64
CA TYR A 211 6.56 -24.58 -3.31
C TYR A 211 7.53 -25.18 -2.30
N PRO A 212 7.95 -26.47 -2.47
CA PRO A 212 8.78 -27.14 -1.47
C PRO A 212 10.15 -26.49 -1.23
N GLU A 213 10.61 -25.65 -2.17
CA GLU A 213 11.87 -24.91 -2.08
C GLU A 213 11.78 -23.66 -1.19
N ILE A 214 10.56 -23.18 -0.88
CA ILE A 214 10.35 -21.98 -0.07
C ILE A 214 10.29 -22.34 1.42
N GLU A 215 11.09 -21.67 2.24
CA GLU A 215 11.00 -21.79 3.69
C GLU A 215 9.66 -21.23 4.18
N LEU A 216 8.86 -22.02 4.91
CA LEU A 216 7.60 -21.58 5.49
C LEU A 216 7.67 -21.61 7.01
N ASN A 217 7.41 -20.47 7.63
CA ASN A 217 7.21 -20.32 9.07
C ASN A 217 5.80 -19.82 9.38
N HIS A 218 5.29 -20.14 10.57
CA HIS A 218 4.03 -19.64 11.07
C HIS A 218 4.24 -18.87 12.38
N LEU A 219 3.67 -17.66 12.45
CA LEU A 219 3.60 -16.89 13.68
C LEU A 219 2.15 -16.57 14.04
N TYR A 220 1.87 -16.48 15.33
CA TYR A 220 0.65 -15.78 15.76
C TYR A 220 0.83 -14.28 15.60
N VAL A 221 -0.23 -13.57 15.29
CA VAL A 221 -0.19 -12.13 14.98
C VAL A 221 0.43 -11.30 16.11
N ASP A 222 0.13 -11.61 17.37
CA ASP A 222 0.71 -10.96 18.54
C ASP A 222 2.23 -11.17 18.64
N ASN A 223 2.71 -12.37 18.33
CA ASN A 223 4.15 -12.62 18.26
C ASN A 223 4.79 -11.92 17.05
N CYS A 224 4.11 -11.90 15.89
CA CYS A 224 4.61 -11.19 14.72
C CYS A 224 4.79 -9.68 15.00
N ALA A 225 3.81 -9.05 15.65
CA ALA A 225 3.90 -7.66 16.09
C ALA A 225 5.13 -7.41 16.97
N MET A 226 5.35 -8.24 17.99
CA MET A 226 6.57 -8.14 18.82
C MET A 226 7.85 -8.30 17.98
N GLN A 227 7.88 -9.24 17.04
CA GLN A 227 9.07 -9.54 16.23
C GLN A 227 9.37 -8.45 15.19
N LEU A 228 8.37 -7.74 14.68
CA LEU A 228 8.56 -6.55 13.83
C LEU A 228 9.37 -5.46 14.55
N VAL A 229 9.14 -5.29 15.86
CA VAL A 229 9.90 -4.33 16.68
C VAL A 229 11.28 -4.88 17.10
N LEU A 230 11.34 -6.16 17.47
CA LEU A 230 12.56 -6.75 18.03
C LEU A 230 13.61 -7.11 16.97
N ASN A 231 13.18 -7.65 15.83
CA ASN A 231 14.07 -8.15 14.77
C ASN A 231 13.35 -8.13 13.39
N PRO A 232 13.03 -6.94 12.82
CA PRO A 232 12.32 -6.86 11.54
C PRO A 232 13.10 -7.49 10.37
N GLY A 233 14.42 -7.49 10.41
CA GLY A 233 15.29 -8.07 9.37
C GLY A 233 15.15 -9.58 9.18
N GLN A 234 14.49 -10.31 10.11
CA GLN A 234 14.23 -11.75 9.96
C GLN A 234 13.16 -12.07 8.92
N PHE A 235 12.30 -11.10 8.59
CA PHE A 235 11.18 -11.28 7.67
C PHE A 235 11.60 -11.02 6.22
N ASP A 236 11.12 -11.86 5.30
CA ASP A 236 11.21 -11.67 3.86
C ASP A 236 9.82 -11.37 3.29
N VAL A 237 8.95 -12.36 3.19
CA VAL A 237 7.55 -12.19 2.82
C VAL A 237 6.67 -12.55 4.02
N VAL A 238 5.82 -11.63 4.43
CA VAL A 238 4.81 -11.83 5.48
C VAL A 238 3.45 -11.99 4.82
N LEU A 239 2.88 -13.18 4.89
CA LEU A 239 1.56 -13.50 4.36
C LEU A 239 0.52 -13.45 5.47
N THR A 240 -0.56 -12.68 5.31
CA THR A 240 -1.58 -12.55 6.33
C THR A 240 -2.96 -12.16 5.80
N ASN A 241 -3.98 -12.30 6.64
CA ASN A 241 -5.35 -11.91 6.36
C ASN A 241 -5.55 -10.39 6.31
N ASN A 242 -6.76 -9.94 6.04
CA ASN A 242 -7.07 -8.52 5.82
C ASN A 242 -6.77 -7.67 7.06
N ILE A 243 -7.37 -7.96 8.20
CA ILE A 243 -7.23 -7.11 9.40
C ILE A 243 -5.84 -7.17 10.00
N PHE A 244 -5.22 -8.36 10.09
CA PHE A 244 -3.86 -8.47 10.62
C PHE A 244 -2.84 -7.79 9.71
N GLY A 245 -3.05 -7.89 8.38
CA GLY A 245 -2.21 -7.22 7.39
C GLY A 245 -2.30 -5.70 7.46
N ASP A 246 -3.47 -5.15 7.78
CA ASP A 246 -3.66 -3.73 8.02
C ASP A 246 -2.82 -3.26 9.20
N ILE A 247 -3.04 -3.88 10.36
CA ILE A 247 -2.37 -3.51 11.61
C ILE A 247 -0.84 -3.68 11.52
N LEU A 248 -0.38 -4.85 11.05
CA LEU A 248 1.06 -5.15 10.97
C LEU A 248 1.80 -4.29 9.96
N SER A 249 1.16 -3.89 8.86
CA SER A 249 1.81 -3.03 7.88
C SER A 249 1.93 -1.59 8.38
N ASP A 250 0.97 -1.10 9.16
CA ASP A 250 1.05 0.22 9.78
C ASP A 250 2.10 0.22 10.89
N GLU A 251 2.19 -0.86 11.69
CA GLU A 251 3.29 -1.05 12.65
C GLU A 251 4.65 -1.08 11.94
N ALA A 252 4.78 -1.85 10.85
CA ALA A 252 6.01 -1.89 10.07
C ALA A 252 6.36 -0.54 9.45
N SER A 253 5.36 0.28 9.12
CA SER A 253 5.55 1.57 8.47
C SER A 253 6.42 2.53 9.26
N VAL A 254 6.33 2.49 10.59
CA VAL A 254 7.09 3.40 11.46
C VAL A 254 8.58 3.03 11.53
N LEU A 255 8.98 1.84 11.10
CA LEU A 255 10.39 1.41 11.11
C LEU A 255 11.25 2.25 10.17
N GLY A 256 10.68 2.78 9.08
CA GLY A 256 11.36 3.62 8.09
C GLY A 256 11.50 5.09 8.48
N GLY A 257 10.93 5.51 9.60
CA GLY A 257 10.99 6.89 10.11
C GLY A 257 9.87 7.82 9.60
N SER A 258 9.20 7.52 8.50
CA SER A 258 8.01 8.25 8.02
C SER A 258 7.10 7.36 7.21
N ILE A 259 5.79 7.45 7.47
CA ILE A 259 4.76 6.79 6.67
C ILE A 259 4.70 7.33 5.23
N GLY A 260 5.18 8.56 5.01
CA GLY A 260 5.28 9.19 3.69
C GLY A 260 6.27 8.51 2.72
N LEU A 261 7.08 7.56 3.21
CA LEU A 261 8.04 6.79 2.40
C LEU A 261 7.43 5.55 1.73
N LEU A 262 6.25 5.11 2.14
CA LEU A 262 5.82 3.74 1.90
C LEU A 262 4.78 3.62 0.79
N PRO A 263 5.12 2.84 -0.26
CA PRO A 263 4.20 2.53 -1.34
C PRO A 263 3.28 1.36 -1.01
N SER A 264 2.24 1.22 -1.83
CA SER A 264 1.34 0.08 -1.82
C SER A 264 0.85 -0.22 -3.23
N ALA A 265 0.64 -1.50 -3.51
CA ALA A 265 -0.02 -1.99 -4.72
C ALA A 265 -1.15 -2.93 -4.34
N SER A 266 -2.35 -2.65 -4.86
CA SER A 266 -3.50 -3.54 -4.75
C SER A 266 -3.71 -4.22 -6.10
N LEU A 267 -3.55 -5.54 -6.15
CA LEU A 267 -3.52 -6.35 -7.35
C LEU A 267 -4.64 -7.38 -7.37
N GLY A 268 -5.14 -7.64 -8.55
CA GLY A 268 -6.06 -8.72 -8.89
C GLY A 268 -5.54 -9.49 -10.11
N ASP A 269 -6.49 -9.92 -10.95
CA ASP A 269 -6.19 -10.57 -12.23
C ASP A 269 -6.30 -9.58 -13.43
N GLY A 270 -6.62 -8.32 -13.15
CA GLY A 270 -6.77 -7.23 -14.12
C GLY A 270 -6.02 -5.96 -13.71
N THR A 271 -6.68 -4.81 -13.91
CA THR A 271 -6.14 -3.48 -13.61
C THR A 271 -5.75 -3.35 -12.13
N GLY A 272 -4.49 -3.02 -11.85
CA GLY A 272 -3.97 -2.77 -10.50
C GLY A 272 -4.24 -1.33 -10.03
N LEU A 273 -4.34 -1.15 -8.69
CA LEU A 273 -4.44 0.16 -8.04
C LEU A 273 -3.23 0.37 -7.15
N TYR A 274 -2.61 1.55 -7.30
CA TYR A 274 -1.36 1.92 -6.64
C TYR A 274 -1.56 3.19 -5.85
N GLU A 275 -1.21 3.16 -4.57
CA GLU A 275 -1.45 4.26 -3.64
C GLU A 275 -0.38 4.27 -2.53
N PRO A 276 -0.01 5.41 -1.94
CA PRO A 276 0.79 5.40 -0.72
C PRO A 276 -0.01 4.79 0.44
N ILE A 277 0.68 4.34 1.50
CA ILE A 277 0.02 3.76 2.68
C ILE A 277 -0.68 4.83 3.53
N HIS A 278 -0.12 6.06 3.56
CA HIS A 278 -0.65 7.15 4.38
C HIS A 278 -2.02 7.65 3.92
N GLY A 279 -2.76 8.28 4.82
CA GLY A 279 -4.05 8.92 4.53
C GLY A 279 -3.92 10.31 3.88
N SER A 280 -5.01 11.06 3.92
CA SER A 280 -5.14 12.37 3.26
C SER A 280 -4.49 13.55 3.99
N ALA A 281 -4.05 13.39 5.24
CA ALA A 281 -3.39 14.39 6.08
C ALA A 281 -3.99 15.82 5.91
N PRO A 282 -5.27 16.01 6.26
CA PRO A 282 -6.01 17.24 5.96
C PRO A 282 -5.44 18.48 6.65
N ASP A 283 -4.71 18.30 7.73
CA ASP A 283 -4.03 19.34 8.51
C ASP A 283 -2.88 20.02 7.77
N ILE A 284 -2.24 19.33 6.83
CA ILE A 284 -1.14 19.86 6.01
C ILE A 284 -1.50 20.02 4.53
N ALA A 285 -2.73 19.72 4.15
CA ALA A 285 -3.19 19.81 2.77
C ALA A 285 -3.04 21.22 2.20
N GLY A 286 -2.51 21.32 0.96
CA GLY A 286 -2.29 22.60 0.26
C GLY A 286 -1.09 23.40 0.77
N GLN A 287 -0.34 22.92 1.76
CA GLN A 287 0.85 23.60 2.26
C GLN A 287 2.13 23.25 1.47
N GLY A 288 2.07 22.25 0.59
CA GLY A 288 3.21 21.82 -0.22
C GLY A 288 4.35 21.19 0.59
N ILE A 289 4.04 20.62 1.75
CA ILE A 289 5.04 20.03 2.67
C ILE A 289 4.94 18.51 2.78
N ALA A 290 3.94 17.90 2.17
CA ALA A 290 3.76 16.46 2.18
C ALA A 290 4.91 15.76 1.43
N ASN A 291 5.34 14.60 1.95
CA ASN A 291 6.35 13.77 1.31
C ASN A 291 5.72 12.95 0.16
N PRO A 292 6.11 13.16 -1.11
CA PRO A 292 5.52 12.44 -2.24
C PRO A 292 6.16 11.07 -2.49
N THR A 293 7.19 10.67 -1.72
CA THR A 293 8.00 9.49 -2.00
C THR A 293 7.19 8.20 -2.04
N GLY A 294 6.24 8.02 -1.10
CA GLY A 294 5.36 6.86 -1.10
C GLY A 294 4.55 6.73 -2.39
N THR A 295 4.05 7.85 -2.92
CA THR A 295 3.30 7.87 -4.19
C THR A 295 4.24 7.62 -5.39
N ILE A 296 5.46 8.19 -5.38
CA ILE A 296 6.48 7.97 -6.41
C ILE A 296 6.88 6.48 -6.45
N LEU A 297 7.11 5.87 -5.29
CA LEU A 297 7.42 4.44 -5.21
C LEU A 297 6.21 3.56 -5.57
N SER A 298 4.98 4.02 -5.30
CA SER A 298 3.76 3.35 -5.80
C SER A 298 3.69 3.40 -7.33
N ALA A 299 4.12 4.49 -7.96
CA ALA A 299 4.25 4.56 -9.41
C ALA A 299 5.36 3.64 -9.95
N ALA A 300 6.47 3.42 -9.21
CA ALA A 300 7.45 2.40 -9.56
C ALA A 300 6.82 0.98 -9.50
N MET A 301 6.01 0.69 -8.49
CA MET A 301 5.26 -0.57 -8.44
C MET A 301 4.27 -0.69 -9.61
N LEU A 302 3.60 0.39 -10.01
CA LEU A 302 2.72 0.46 -11.17
C LEU A 302 3.48 0.08 -12.45
N PHE A 303 4.67 0.63 -12.67
CA PHE A 303 5.53 0.27 -13.80
C PHE A 303 5.90 -1.21 -13.79
N ARG A 304 6.26 -1.75 -12.62
CA ARG A 304 6.68 -3.15 -12.46
C ARG A 304 5.55 -4.15 -12.68
N TYR A 305 4.40 -3.93 -12.03
CA TYR A 305 3.34 -4.95 -11.95
C TYR A 305 2.25 -4.83 -12.99
N SER A 306 1.93 -3.62 -13.48
CA SER A 306 0.87 -3.42 -14.47
C SER A 306 1.39 -3.13 -15.88
N LEU A 307 2.55 -2.47 -16.01
CA LEU A 307 3.03 -2.01 -17.31
C LEU A 307 4.20 -2.84 -17.86
N ASP A 308 4.69 -3.83 -17.13
CA ASP A 308 5.85 -4.66 -17.49
C ASP A 308 7.12 -3.82 -17.81
N GLN A 309 7.30 -2.71 -17.08
CA GLN A 309 8.40 -1.77 -17.21
C GLN A 309 9.38 -1.89 -16.04
N GLN A 310 9.99 -3.07 -15.87
CA GLN A 310 10.85 -3.39 -14.73
C GLN A 310 12.04 -2.41 -14.61
N ALA A 311 12.72 -2.12 -15.73
CA ALA A 311 13.87 -1.22 -15.75
C ALA A 311 13.49 0.22 -15.32
N ALA A 312 12.32 0.70 -15.73
CA ALA A 312 11.82 2.01 -15.32
C ALA A 312 11.51 2.04 -13.81
N ALA A 313 10.91 0.97 -13.27
CA ALA A 313 10.65 0.84 -11.84
C ALA A 313 11.94 0.87 -11.02
N ASP A 314 12.94 0.08 -11.41
CA ASP A 314 14.25 0.01 -10.72
C ASP A 314 14.97 1.37 -10.76
N ALA A 315 14.88 2.09 -11.88
CA ALA A 315 15.48 3.41 -12.04
C ALA A 315 14.79 4.47 -11.15
N VAL A 316 13.46 4.43 -11.02
CA VAL A 316 12.72 5.33 -10.11
C VAL A 316 13.13 5.08 -8.66
N GLU A 317 13.21 3.82 -8.23
CA GLU A 317 13.65 3.46 -6.89
C GLU A 317 15.09 3.94 -6.62
N ALA A 318 16.00 3.75 -7.57
CA ALA A 318 17.39 4.23 -7.48
C ALA A 318 17.47 5.77 -7.42
N ALA A 319 16.64 6.48 -8.20
CA ALA A 319 16.61 7.93 -8.21
C ALA A 319 16.12 8.50 -6.86
N VAL A 320 15.14 7.87 -6.22
CA VAL A 320 14.70 8.23 -4.86
C VAL A 320 15.84 8.06 -3.85
N GLU A 321 16.53 6.93 -3.87
CA GLU A 321 17.70 6.69 -3.00
C GLU A 321 18.81 7.72 -3.24
N LYS A 322 19.06 8.11 -4.51
CA LYS A 322 20.05 9.12 -4.87
C LYS A 322 19.71 10.50 -4.28
N VAL A 323 18.45 10.92 -4.34
CA VAL A 323 18.02 12.20 -3.75
C VAL A 323 18.21 12.19 -2.23
N TYR A 324 17.99 11.06 -1.57
CA TYR A 324 18.26 10.92 -0.13
C TYR A 324 19.76 10.87 0.17
N GLU A 325 20.58 10.23 -0.68
CA GLU A 325 22.02 10.26 -0.56
C GLU A 325 22.57 11.68 -0.67
N ASP A 326 22.03 12.50 -1.56
CA ASP A 326 22.41 13.90 -1.78
C ASP A 326 21.93 14.84 -0.63
N GLY A 327 21.24 14.31 0.37
CA GLY A 327 20.85 15.01 1.59
C GLY A 327 19.57 15.82 1.51
N TYR A 328 18.77 15.69 0.46
CA TYR A 328 17.46 16.37 0.36
C TYR A 328 16.40 15.67 1.21
N ARG A 329 15.58 16.44 1.91
CA ARG A 329 14.52 15.93 2.80
C ARG A 329 13.28 16.80 2.77
N THR A 330 12.12 16.16 2.74
CA THR A 330 10.85 16.82 3.07
C THR A 330 10.74 17.08 4.58
N PRO A 331 9.84 17.96 5.04
CA PRO A 331 9.74 18.35 6.44
C PRO A 331 9.63 17.20 7.46
N ASP A 332 8.96 16.11 7.10
CA ASP A 332 8.79 14.90 7.94
C ASP A 332 10.09 14.15 8.23
N LEU A 333 11.08 14.28 7.34
CA LEU A 333 12.39 13.62 7.42
C LEU A 333 13.54 14.60 7.67
N PHE A 334 13.23 15.91 7.79
CA PHE A 334 14.26 16.96 7.88
C PHE A 334 15.02 16.89 9.19
N GLY A 335 16.35 16.98 9.10
CA GLY A 335 17.27 17.01 10.24
C GLY A 335 18.49 17.89 9.98
N GLU A 336 19.37 17.99 10.99
CA GLU A 336 20.61 18.77 10.91
C GLU A 336 21.51 18.28 9.77
N GLY A 337 22.08 19.22 9.01
CA GLY A 337 22.96 18.92 7.87
C GLY A 337 22.23 18.53 6.58
N MET A 338 20.89 18.50 6.58
CA MET A 338 20.08 18.18 5.42
C MET A 338 19.57 19.44 4.71
N THR A 339 19.20 19.30 3.44
CA THR A 339 18.56 20.35 2.64
C THR A 339 17.05 20.12 2.62
N LYS A 340 16.31 21.06 3.21
CA LYS A 340 14.84 20.98 3.24
C LYS A 340 14.25 21.34 1.89
N VAL A 341 13.32 20.51 1.40
CA VAL A 341 12.60 20.70 0.15
C VAL A 341 11.09 20.52 0.35
N ASN A 342 10.30 21.13 -0.51
CA ASN A 342 8.86 20.96 -0.53
C ASN A 342 8.43 19.75 -1.39
N THR A 343 7.12 19.46 -1.42
CA THR A 343 6.54 18.35 -2.17
C THR A 343 6.91 18.37 -3.65
N GLN A 344 6.80 19.53 -4.31
CA GLN A 344 7.06 19.65 -5.74
C GLN A 344 8.55 19.59 -6.06
N GLU A 345 9.39 20.22 -5.23
CA GLU A 345 10.85 20.16 -5.35
C GLU A 345 11.37 18.74 -5.20
N MET A 346 10.80 17.94 -4.30
CA MET A 346 11.17 16.52 -4.16
C MET A 346 10.87 15.75 -5.45
N GLY A 347 9.69 15.94 -6.05
CA GLY A 347 9.35 15.33 -7.35
C GLY A 347 10.30 15.78 -8.48
N ASP A 348 10.64 17.07 -8.54
CA ASP A 348 11.57 17.63 -9.53
C ASP A 348 12.99 17.04 -9.38
N LEU A 349 13.47 16.87 -8.13
CA LEU A 349 14.77 16.27 -7.84
C LEU A 349 14.83 14.78 -8.24
N VAL A 350 13.79 14.02 -7.96
CA VAL A 350 13.73 12.60 -8.38
C VAL A 350 13.67 12.50 -9.91
N ALA A 351 12.85 13.32 -10.57
CA ALA A 351 12.80 13.36 -12.04
C ALA A 351 14.15 13.75 -12.66
N LYS A 352 14.86 14.71 -12.05
CA LYS A 352 16.20 15.13 -12.47
C LYS A 352 17.22 14.01 -12.28
N ALA A 353 17.23 13.35 -11.12
CA ALA A 353 18.14 12.22 -10.84
C ALA A 353 17.96 11.08 -11.87
N LEU A 354 16.70 10.80 -12.28
CA LEU A 354 16.39 9.87 -13.36
C LEU A 354 17.02 10.28 -14.71
N LEU A 355 16.96 11.58 -15.06
CA LEU A 355 17.46 12.08 -16.35
C LEU A 355 19.00 12.13 -16.42
N GLU A 356 19.69 12.11 -15.28
CA GLU A 356 21.14 12.20 -15.15
C GLU A 356 21.79 10.82 -14.95
N ALA A 357 21.02 9.74 -14.71
CA ALA A 357 21.50 8.37 -14.53
C ALA A 357 21.70 7.66 -15.88
#